data_480c84f47f7c3255b1908ed865e960c7
#
_entry.id   480c84f47f7c3255b1908ed865e960c7
#
_cell.length_a   1.000
_cell.length_b   1.000
_cell.length_c   1.000
_cell.angle_alpha   90.00
_cell.angle_beta   90.00
_cell.angle_gamma   90.00
#
_symmetry.space_group_name_H-M   'P 1'
#
loop_
_entity.id
_entity.type
_entity.pdbx_description
1 polymer ?
#
loop_
_entity_poly.entity_id
_entity_poly.type
_entity_poly.pdbx_seq_one_letter_code
_entity_poly.pdbx_strand_id
1 'polypeptide(L)'
;MNIRKMARAIGAGVALAALTISGAARAEWWEAETSHFIVYSESKKEDAEQFARLLERYDNALRYLQGRPVPGPDMGKANKVKVFRSGDTDDIAALAGAPESGIYGFYIPRAGSTVAFVPARNKRRDGVGVRTLNEVQLDTQRVLFHEYTHHFMLTNFSTAYPYWYTEGFAEVYGTIELRDDGSFHLGNVPQARGEALRVLPDTRLSRMFDHKVKLKGMELMQSYSVGWLLSHYLNFSQERKGQLPAYLSALNKGEDSLEAAKRIFGDLDKLQAELRKYKNGPFPGYDIKPASYVEPVVTMRALAPVEESLMSSYIRSQRGVDQKQAKDVARDVAGKDAANPDSLFAQLVVAEAQLDAKNYDAAEAAAKRAIAIAPASSLAHFMMGGVFMARGEADKAQYAAARPWFEKAHQLDLKDPRPMIGLYMSYFEAGEAIPEAALITLEDAWDYASYDTGYRLILARQLLNENKGKLAKDVLSPIAYSAHGSDKENKILATVEFIEQDKLDDARAKIAEIFQEQKDEAAGKKKG
;
A
#
# COMPACT_ATOMS: atom_id res chain seq x y z
N MET A 1 -87.43 -32.44 37.38
CA MET A 1 -87.09 -31.79 38.67
C MET A 1 -85.71 -31.21 38.57
N ASN A 2 -85.63 -29.88 38.54
CA ASN A 2 -84.52 -29.00 38.98
C ASN A 2 -83.08 -29.29 38.52
N ILE A 3 -82.28 -28.38 38.16
CA ILE A 3 -82.18 -26.90 38.21
C ILE A 3 -80.76 -26.55 37.74
N ARG A 4 -80.63 -25.45 36.98
CA ARG A 4 -79.57 -24.43 36.95
C ARG A 4 -78.25 -24.72 36.23
N LYS A 5 -78.15 -24.16 35.07
CA LYS A 5 -77.42 -22.93 34.72
C LYS A 5 -76.10 -22.72 35.49
N MET A 6 -75.04 -22.79 34.76
CA MET A 6 -74.01 -21.70 34.87
C MET A 6 -73.15 -21.63 33.62
N ALA A 7 -73.27 -20.48 32.95
CA ALA A 7 -72.36 -20.11 31.85
C ALA A 7 -70.91 -19.87 32.37
N ARG A 8 -69.97 -20.35 31.67
CA ARG A 8 -68.54 -19.89 31.78
C ARG A 8 -68.09 -19.44 30.42
N ALA A 9 -67.88 -18.13 30.33
CA ALA A 9 -67.18 -17.47 29.24
C ALA A 9 -65.71 -17.96 29.17
N ILE A 10 -65.32 -18.50 28.02
CA ILE A 10 -63.91 -18.79 27.71
C ILE A 10 -63.41 -17.56 26.96
N GLY A 11 -62.68 -16.72 27.67
CA GLY A 11 -61.89 -15.66 27.06
C GLY A 11 -60.70 -16.28 26.29
N ALA A 12 -60.74 -16.15 24.97
CA ALA A 12 -59.58 -16.48 24.12
C ALA A 12 -58.52 -15.38 24.28
N GLY A 13 -57.52 -15.64 25.10
CA GLY A 13 -56.31 -14.86 25.16
C GLY A 13 -55.46 -15.17 23.94
N VAL A 14 -55.40 -14.25 22.96
CA VAL A 14 -54.44 -14.29 21.88
C VAL A 14 -53.09 -13.88 22.48
N ALA A 15 -52.23 -14.84 22.79
CA ALA A 15 -50.85 -14.61 23.11
C ALA A 15 -50.13 -14.24 21.80
N LEU A 16 -49.86 -12.94 21.60
CA LEU A 16 -48.94 -12.46 20.56
C LEU A 16 -47.53 -12.88 20.96
N ALA A 17 -47.07 -14.05 20.47
CA ALA A 17 -45.66 -14.42 20.54
C ALA A 17 -44.90 -13.51 19.60
N ALA A 18 -44.29 -12.46 20.16
CA ALA A 18 -43.28 -11.70 19.48
C ALA A 18 -42.09 -12.65 19.25
N LEU A 19 -42.02 -13.25 18.07
CA LEU A 19 -40.81 -13.89 17.54
C LEU A 19 -39.78 -12.78 17.38
N THR A 20 -38.98 -12.56 18.41
CA THR A 20 -37.68 -11.90 18.25
C THR A 20 -36.83 -12.84 17.42
N ILE A 21 -36.87 -12.64 16.10
CA ILE A 21 -35.84 -13.17 15.22
C ILE A 21 -34.54 -12.45 15.65
N SER A 22 -33.80 -13.08 16.56
CA SER A 22 -32.40 -12.75 16.74
C SER A 22 -31.68 -13.20 15.47
N GLY A 23 -31.81 -12.37 14.42
CA GLY A 23 -30.91 -12.47 13.29
C GLY A 23 -29.50 -12.41 13.86
N ALA A 24 -28.70 -13.44 13.61
CA ALA A 24 -27.26 -13.32 13.83
C ALA A 24 -26.85 -11.97 13.25
N ALA A 25 -26.31 -11.09 14.09
CA ALA A 25 -25.89 -9.77 13.65
C ALA A 25 -24.90 -9.98 12.52
N ARG A 26 -25.38 -9.79 11.29
CA ARG A 26 -24.54 -9.82 10.10
C ARG A 26 -23.55 -8.68 10.31
N ALA A 27 -22.26 -8.95 10.17
CA ALA A 27 -21.27 -7.90 10.23
C ALA A 27 -21.63 -6.87 9.16
N GLU A 28 -21.90 -5.64 9.59
CA GLU A 28 -22.16 -4.53 8.70
C GLU A 28 -20.83 -4.06 8.13
N TRP A 29 -20.83 -3.62 6.88
CA TRP A 29 -19.71 -2.96 6.28
C TRP A 29 -19.76 -1.46 6.49
N TRP A 30 -18.62 -0.91 6.93
CA TRP A 30 -18.45 0.52 7.15
C TRP A 30 -17.32 1.07 6.30
N GLU A 31 -17.54 2.24 5.73
CA GLU A 31 -16.51 3.10 5.19
C GLU A 31 -16.16 4.17 6.22
N ALA A 32 -14.89 4.24 6.60
CA ALA A 32 -14.36 5.26 7.50
C ALA A 32 -13.29 6.05 6.76
N GLU A 33 -13.54 7.32 6.50
CA GLU A 33 -12.63 8.19 5.75
C GLU A 33 -11.95 9.20 6.68
N THR A 34 -10.62 9.30 6.57
CA THR A 34 -9.77 10.28 7.23
C THR A 34 -9.02 11.13 6.19
N SER A 35 -8.05 11.95 6.61
CA SER A 35 -7.25 12.75 5.68
C SER A 35 -6.42 11.90 4.73
N HIS A 36 -5.84 10.78 5.19
CA HIS A 36 -4.92 9.95 4.40
C HIS A 36 -5.40 8.52 4.14
N PHE A 37 -6.53 8.10 4.74
CA PHE A 37 -7.03 6.72 4.62
C PHE A 37 -8.50 6.67 4.26
N ILE A 38 -8.87 5.59 3.55
CA ILE A 38 -10.25 5.12 3.38
C ILE A 38 -10.27 3.67 3.86
N VAL A 39 -10.93 3.41 4.97
CA VAL A 39 -11.04 2.07 5.56
C VAL A 39 -12.39 1.46 5.23
N TYR A 40 -12.40 0.34 4.54
CA TYR A 40 -13.58 -0.53 4.39
C TYR A 40 -13.47 -1.65 5.42
N SER A 41 -14.37 -1.68 6.38
CA SER A 41 -14.28 -2.63 7.50
C SER A 41 -15.54 -3.46 7.68
N GLU A 42 -15.36 -4.78 7.71
CA GLU A 42 -16.37 -5.77 8.11
C GLU A 42 -16.38 -5.92 9.63
N SER A 43 -16.93 -4.91 10.34
CA SER A 43 -16.92 -4.85 11.79
C SER A 43 -18.05 -3.97 12.33
N LYS A 44 -18.10 -3.77 13.65
CA LYS A 44 -18.95 -2.74 14.24
C LYS A 44 -18.47 -1.35 13.86
N LYS A 45 -19.37 -0.39 13.83
CA LYS A 45 -19.08 1.01 13.50
C LYS A 45 -17.92 1.57 14.33
N GLU A 46 -17.99 1.37 15.65
CA GLU A 46 -17.04 1.89 16.61
C GLU A 46 -15.62 1.31 16.36
N ASP A 47 -15.54 0.02 16.01
CA ASP A 47 -14.26 -0.64 15.70
C ASP A 47 -13.65 -0.12 14.40
N ALA A 48 -14.48 0.15 13.38
CA ALA A 48 -14.05 0.74 12.11
C ALA A 48 -13.54 2.18 12.31
N GLU A 49 -14.28 2.98 13.08
CA GLU A 49 -13.92 4.35 13.40
C GLU A 49 -12.60 4.43 14.18
N GLN A 50 -12.46 3.64 15.23
CA GLN A 50 -11.24 3.58 16.04
C GLN A 50 -10.03 3.14 15.21
N PHE A 51 -10.20 2.16 14.34
CA PHE A 51 -9.14 1.69 13.47
C PHE A 51 -8.70 2.77 12.46
N ALA A 52 -9.63 3.45 11.80
CA ALA A 52 -9.29 4.54 10.89
C ALA A 52 -8.59 5.70 11.62
N ARG A 53 -9.06 6.04 12.82
CA ARG A 53 -8.44 7.05 13.69
C ARG A 53 -7.03 6.67 14.11
N LEU A 54 -6.79 5.40 14.43
CA LEU A 54 -5.49 4.85 14.76
C LEU A 54 -4.48 5.04 13.60
N LEU A 55 -4.89 4.76 12.37
CA LEU A 55 -4.04 4.94 11.19
C LEU A 55 -3.68 6.41 10.96
N GLU A 56 -4.64 7.31 11.12
CA GLU A 56 -4.39 8.75 10.97
C GLU A 56 -3.50 9.30 12.09
N ARG A 57 -3.68 8.82 13.33
CA ARG A 57 -2.76 9.15 14.45
C ARG A 57 -1.34 8.67 14.16
N TYR A 58 -1.20 7.51 13.48
CA TYR A 58 0.10 6.99 13.10
C TYR A 58 0.79 7.87 12.05
N ASP A 59 0.08 8.27 10.99
CA ASP A 59 0.62 9.23 10.01
C ASP A 59 1.06 10.54 10.70
N ASN A 60 0.22 11.08 11.57
CA ASN A 60 0.52 12.29 12.33
C ASN A 60 1.77 12.14 13.23
N ALA A 61 1.96 10.97 13.86
CA ALA A 61 3.16 10.68 14.66
C ALA A 61 4.42 10.62 13.78
N LEU A 62 4.36 9.95 12.62
CA LEU A 62 5.47 9.93 11.67
C LEU A 62 5.82 11.34 11.17
N ARG A 63 4.81 12.14 10.79
CA ARG A 63 5.02 13.54 10.36
C ARG A 63 5.65 14.38 11.44
N TYR A 64 5.15 14.29 12.67
CA TYR A 64 5.71 15.00 13.81
C TYR A 64 7.19 14.65 14.03
N LEU A 65 7.52 13.35 14.03
CA LEU A 65 8.89 12.87 14.23
C LEU A 65 9.85 13.27 13.11
N GLN A 66 9.33 13.47 11.90
CA GLN A 66 10.10 13.87 10.73
C GLN A 66 10.04 15.37 10.45
N GLY A 67 9.50 16.18 11.37
CA GLY A 67 9.39 17.64 11.22
C GLY A 67 8.52 18.06 10.03
N ARG A 68 7.53 17.24 9.67
CA ARG A 68 6.58 17.53 8.58
C ARG A 68 5.32 18.21 9.14
N PRO A 69 4.54 18.93 8.30
CA PRO A 69 3.26 19.48 8.72
C PRO A 69 2.32 18.41 9.29
N VAL A 70 1.62 18.75 10.39
CA VAL A 70 0.61 17.92 11.04
C VAL A 70 -0.66 18.77 11.23
N PRO A 71 -1.83 18.36 10.69
CA PRO A 71 -2.02 17.23 9.77
C PRO A 71 -1.26 17.41 8.45
N GLY A 72 -1.10 16.31 7.71
CA GLY A 72 -0.53 16.34 6.37
C GLY A 72 -1.41 17.13 5.38
N PRO A 73 -0.86 17.49 4.20
CA PRO A 73 -1.63 18.16 3.16
C PRO A 73 -2.74 17.24 2.63
N ASP A 74 -3.84 17.80 2.20
CA ASP A 74 -4.86 17.08 1.44
C ASP A 74 -4.28 16.67 0.07
N MET A 75 -4.09 15.36 -0.12
CA MET A 75 -3.55 14.78 -1.36
C MET A 75 -4.64 14.41 -2.37
N GLY A 76 -5.91 14.64 -2.06
CA GLY A 76 -7.05 14.20 -2.87
C GLY A 76 -7.43 12.74 -2.63
N LYS A 77 -8.67 12.39 -2.97
CA LYS A 77 -9.26 11.07 -2.65
C LYS A 77 -8.53 9.90 -3.32
N ALA A 78 -8.01 10.11 -4.53
CA ALA A 78 -7.28 9.09 -5.28
C ALA A 78 -6.00 8.63 -4.56
N ASN A 79 -5.36 9.50 -3.79
CA ASN A 79 -4.08 9.23 -3.12
C ASN A 79 -4.22 8.75 -1.68
N LYS A 80 -5.44 8.62 -1.15
CA LYS A 80 -5.67 8.00 0.15
C LYS A 80 -5.40 6.50 0.08
N VAL A 81 -4.73 5.97 1.08
CA VAL A 81 -4.53 4.52 1.20
C VAL A 81 -5.86 3.86 1.54
N LYS A 82 -6.32 2.97 0.67
CA LYS A 82 -7.52 2.16 0.93
C LYS A 82 -7.13 0.94 1.75
N VAL A 83 -7.76 0.77 2.89
CA VAL A 83 -7.51 -0.38 3.78
C VAL A 83 -8.76 -1.25 3.83
N PHE A 84 -8.64 -2.49 3.37
CA PHE A 84 -9.69 -3.49 3.45
C PHE A 84 -9.45 -4.34 4.71
N ARG A 85 -10.31 -4.16 5.71
CA ARG A 85 -10.31 -4.90 6.96
C ARG A 85 -11.46 -5.91 6.96
N SER A 86 -11.16 -7.16 6.57
CA SER A 86 -12.19 -8.18 6.36
C SER A 86 -11.70 -9.59 6.69
N GLY A 87 -12.64 -10.51 6.92
CA GLY A 87 -12.34 -11.91 7.15
C GLY A 87 -11.41 -12.16 8.35
N ASP A 88 -10.68 -13.25 8.29
CA ASP A 88 -9.66 -13.61 9.27
C ASP A 88 -8.25 -13.72 8.64
N THR A 89 -7.27 -14.14 9.44
CA THR A 89 -5.87 -14.27 8.98
C THR A 89 -5.70 -15.28 7.85
N ASP A 90 -6.51 -16.34 7.79
CA ASP A 90 -6.44 -17.33 6.72
C ASP A 90 -7.05 -16.77 5.43
N ASP A 91 -8.11 -15.97 5.53
CA ASP A 91 -8.71 -15.26 4.38
C ASP A 91 -7.71 -14.28 3.75
N ILE A 92 -6.96 -13.54 4.59
CA ILE A 92 -5.94 -12.60 4.12
C ILE A 92 -4.75 -13.35 3.49
N ALA A 93 -4.30 -14.45 4.09
CA ALA A 93 -3.23 -15.28 3.53
C ALA A 93 -3.65 -15.91 2.18
N ALA A 94 -4.89 -16.37 2.08
CA ALA A 94 -5.45 -16.87 0.80
C ALA A 94 -5.55 -15.76 -0.25
N LEU A 95 -5.98 -14.55 0.14
CA LEU A 95 -6.03 -13.38 -0.74
C LEU A 95 -4.63 -13.00 -1.25
N ALA A 96 -3.61 -13.11 -0.39
CA ALA A 96 -2.21 -12.89 -0.77
C ALA A 96 -1.64 -13.97 -1.71
N GLY A 97 -2.35 -15.09 -1.90
CA GLY A 97 -1.87 -16.24 -2.69
C GLY A 97 -0.91 -17.15 -1.93
N ALA A 98 -0.87 -17.05 -0.61
CA ALA A 98 0.04 -17.79 0.27
C ALA A 98 -0.71 -18.35 1.51
N PRO A 99 -1.68 -19.27 1.32
CA PRO A 99 -2.66 -19.64 2.33
C PRO A 99 -2.08 -20.28 3.61
N GLU A 100 -0.84 -20.75 3.59
CA GLU A 100 -0.19 -21.37 4.77
C GLU A 100 0.95 -20.52 5.35
N SER A 101 1.15 -19.30 4.84
CA SER A 101 2.33 -18.48 5.16
C SER A 101 2.27 -17.76 6.52
N GLY A 102 1.08 -17.68 7.15
CA GLY A 102 0.89 -16.87 8.37
C GLY A 102 1.00 -15.36 8.12
N ILE A 103 0.67 -14.89 6.92
CA ILE A 103 0.62 -13.47 6.58
C ILE A 103 -0.52 -12.81 7.36
N TYR A 104 -0.20 -11.76 8.12
CA TYR A 104 -1.14 -10.97 8.93
C TYR A 104 -1.65 -9.70 8.23
N GLY A 105 -1.20 -9.45 7.03
CA GLY A 105 -1.57 -8.31 6.20
C GLY A 105 -0.57 -8.13 5.08
N PHE A 106 -0.96 -7.39 4.06
CA PHE A 106 -0.06 -6.99 2.98
C PHE A 106 -0.53 -5.69 2.34
N TYR A 107 0.39 -5.05 1.66
CA TYR A 107 0.24 -3.72 1.08
C TYR A 107 0.68 -3.74 -0.39
N ILE A 108 -0.05 -3.02 -1.24
CA ILE A 108 0.25 -2.90 -2.66
C ILE A 108 0.25 -1.41 -3.03
N PRO A 109 1.44 -0.81 -3.25
CA PRO A 109 1.55 0.56 -3.73
C PRO A 109 1.14 0.65 -5.20
N ARG A 110 0.18 1.52 -5.51
CA ARG A 110 -0.23 1.83 -6.88
C ARG A 110 -0.63 3.29 -6.98
N ALA A 111 -0.20 3.96 -8.02
CA ALA A 111 -0.59 5.34 -8.31
C ALA A 111 -2.13 5.48 -8.32
N GLY A 112 -2.66 6.33 -7.44
CA GLY A 112 -4.10 6.60 -7.30
C GLY A 112 -4.96 5.42 -6.86
N SER A 113 -4.36 4.28 -6.47
CA SER A 113 -5.07 3.06 -6.05
C SER A 113 -4.27 2.21 -5.07
N THR A 114 -3.56 2.86 -4.14
CA THR A 114 -2.83 2.18 -3.08
C THR A 114 -3.78 1.44 -2.15
N VAL A 115 -3.50 0.16 -1.88
CA VAL A 115 -4.36 -0.70 -1.08
C VAL A 115 -3.58 -1.48 -0.02
N ALA A 116 -4.22 -1.71 1.13
CA ALA A 116 -3.75 -2.62 2.17
C ALA A 116 -4.89 -3.58 2.55
N PHE A 117 -4.53 -4.80 2.90
CA PHE A 117 -5.46 -5.86 3.30
C PHE A 117 -5.06 -6.40 4.66
N VAL A 118 -6.00 -6.37 5.60
CA VAL A 118 -5.78 -6.82 6.98
C VAL A 118 -7.00 -7.58 7.50
N PRO A 119 -6.84 -8.54 8.43
CA PRO A 119 -7.96 -9.28 8.99
C PRO A 119 -8.82 -8.39 9.90
N ALA A 120 -10.14 -8.56 9.80
CA ALA A 120 -11.09 -7.96 10.74
C ALA A 120 -11.19 -8.77 12.03
N ARG A 121 -10.97 -10.07 11.96
CA ARG A 121 -11.10 -11.04 13.04
C ARG A 121 -9.85 -11.90 13.15
N ASN A 122 -9.52 -12.32 14.37
CA ASN A 122 -8.46 -13.29 14.60
C ASN A 122 -9.07 -14.69 14.61
N LYS A 123 -8.51 -15.63 13.84
CA LYS A 123 -8.90 -17.02 13.92
C LYS A 123 -8.34 -17.63 15.21
N ARG A 124 -9.20 -18.17 16.07
CA ARG A 124 -8.80 -19.01 17.17
C ARG A 124 -8.21 -20.29 16.58
N ARG A 125 -6.90 -20.47 16.65
CA ARG A 125 -6.30 -21.80 16.47
C ARG A 125 -6.50 -22.56 17.78
N ASP A 126 -7.44 -23.49 17.80
CA ASP A 126 -7.58 -24.44 18.89
C ASP A 126 -6.36 -25.38 18.88
N GLY A 127 -5.50 -25.22 19.88
CA GLY A 127 -4.41 -26.13 20.20
C GLY A 127 -3.03 -25.77 19.67
N VAL A 128 -2.11 -25.61 20.60
CA VAL A 128 -0.66 -25.39 20.56
C VAL A 128 -0.27 -23.91 20.51
N GLY A 129 0.13 -23.39 21.69
CA GLY A 129 0.73 -22.06 21.85
C GLY A 129 -0.30 -20.94 21.68
N VAL A 130 -1.18 -20.76 22.65
CA VAL A 130 -2.22 -19.72 22.66
C VAL A 130 -1.54 -18.35 22.65
N ARG A 131 -1.38 -17.75 21.45
CA ARG A 131 -1.23 -16.31 21.35
C ARG A 131 -2.56 -15.68 21.79
N THR A 132 -2.51 -14.74 22.68
CA THR A 132 -3.71 -14.02 23.11
C THR A 132 -4.28 -13.22 21.94
N LEU A 133 -5.59 -12.93 21.95
CA LEU A 133 -6.23 -12.09 20.92
C LEU A 133 -5.50 -10.76 20.71
N ASN A 134 -4.94 -10.20 21.79
CA ASN A 134 -4.17 -8.97 21.75
C ASN A 134 -2.85 -9.10 20.99
N GLU A 135 -2.17 -10.26 21.09
CA GLU A 135 -0.89 -10.48 20.38
C GLU A 135 -1.07 -10.57 18.87
N VAL A 136 -2.15 -11.21 18.40
CA VAL A 136 -2.43 -11.27 16.95
C VAL A 136 -2.87 -9.89 16.42
N GLN A 137 -3.66 -9.14 17.17
CA GLN A 137 -4.06 -7.79 16.77
C GLN A 137 -2.84 -6.85 16.71
N LEU A 138 -1.92 -6.94 17.65
CA LEU A 138 -0.67 -6.18 17.64
C LEU A 138 0.21 -6.57 16.44
N ASP A 139 0.30 -7.84 16.09
CA ASP A 139 1.07 -8.30 14.93
C ASP A 139 0.50 -7.71 13.62
N THR A 140 -0.82 -7.72 13.45
CA THR A 140 -1.51 -7.11 12.29
C THR A 140 -1.27 -5.60 12.20
N GLN A 141 -1.39 -4.89 13.32
CA GLN A 141 -1.14 -3.46 13.39
C GLN A 141 0.32 -3.12 13.06
N ARG A 142 1.27 -3.89 13.58
CA ARG A 142 2.70 -3.71 13.32
C ARG A 142 3.05 -3.91 11.86
N VAL A 143 2.50 -4.95 11.23
CA VAL A 143 2.68 -5.19 9.79
C VAL A 143 2.18 -3.99 8.99
N LEU A 144 0.96 -3.52 9.27
CA LEU A 144 0.39 -2.38 8.55
C LEU A 144 1.18 -1.09 8.79
N PHE A 145 1.65 -0.84 10.01
CA PHE A 145 2.48 0.31 10.34
C PHE A 145 3.85 0.23 9.65
N HIS A 146 4.46 -0.95 9.61
CA HIS A 146 5.71 -1.20 8.89
C HIS A 146 5.55 -0.87 7.39
N GLU A 147 4.55 -1.45 6.73
CA GLU A 147 4.28 -1.22 5.31
C GLU A 147 3.92 0.26 5.01
N TYR A 148 3.09 0.87 5.87
CA TYR A 148 2.77 2.27 5.74
C TYR A 148 4.00 3.17 5.93
N THR A 149 4.95 2.77 6.77
CA THR A 149 6.21 3.51 6.95
C THR A 149 7.03 3.52 5.66
N HIS A 150 7.08 2.42 4.90
CA HIS A 150 7.71 2.40 3.58
C HIS A 150 6.99 3.34 2.59
N HIS A 151 5.64 3.32 2.58
CA HIS A 151 4.86 4.28 1.79
C HIS A 151 5.19 5.72 2.17
N PHE A 152 5.22 6.03 3.47
CA PHE A 152 5.57 7.34 3.99
C PHE A 152 6.97 7.77 3.56
N MET A 153 7.96 6.87 3.62
CA MET A 153 9.33 7.16 3.17
C MET A 153 9.37 7.49 1.67
N LEU A 154 8.79 6.65 0.83
CA LEU A 154 8.80 6.84 -0.63
C LEU A 154 8.03 8.09 -1.08
N THR A 155 7.03 8.51 -0.30
CA THR A 155 6.24 9.72 -0.56
C THR A 155 6.95 11.00 -0.09
N ASN A 156 7.68 10.93 1.03
CA ASN A 156 8.20 12.12 1.71
C ASN A 156 9.71 12.32 1.59
N PHE A 157 10.47 11.31 1.16
CA PHE A 157 11.92 11.40 1.01
C PHE A 157 12.33 11.15 -0.44
N SER A 158 13.11 12.06 -0.99
CA SER A 158 13.57 11.99 -2.39
C SER A 158 14.81 11.11 -2.59
N THR A 159 15.47 10.68 -1.50
CA THR A 159 16.75 9.98 -1.55
C THR A 159 16.58 8.48 -1.44
N ALA A 160 17.44 7.76 -2.17
CA ALA A 160 17.65 6.34 -1.97
C ALA A 160 18.44 6.11 -0.68
N TYR A 161 17.85 5.37 0.24
CA TYR A 161 18.55 4.95 1.44
C TYR A 161 18.95 3.48 1.32
N PRO A 162 20.07 3.07 1.96
CA PRO A 162 20.47 1.69 1.96
C PRO A 162 19.43 0.85 2.69
N TYR A 163 19.27 -0.38 2.23
CA TYR A 163 18.34 -1.38 2.71
C TYR A 163 18.24 -1.48 4.25
N TRP A 164 19.40 -1.54 4.93
CA TRP A 164 19.42 -1.67 6.38
C TRP A 164 18.69 -0.52 7.10
N TYR A 165 18.76 0.70 6.51
CA TYR A 165 18.10 1.87 7.08
C TYR A 165 16.62 1.91 6.71
N THR A 166 16.26 1.58 5.47
CA THR A 166 14.85 1.53 5.03
C THR A 166 14.05 0.58 5.90
N GLU A 167 14.57 -0.64 6.10
CA GLU A 167 13.94 -1.63 6.97
C GLU A 167 14.06 -1.26 8.46
N GLY A 168 15.23 -0.81 8.88
CA GLY A 168 15.44 -0.38 10.26
C GLY A 168 14.54 0.78 10.67
N PHE A 169 14.30 1.71 9.76
CA PHE A 169 13.33 2.80 9.96
C PHE A 169 11.91 2.24 10.11
N ALA A 170 11.48 1.39 9.18
CA ALA A 170 10.15 0.79 9.23
C ALA A 170 9.93 -0.05 10.51
N GLU A 171 10.95 -0.79 10.95
CA GLU A 171 10.90 -1.58 12.19
C GLU A 171 10.87 -0.70 13.47
N VAL A 172 11.62 0.41 13.51
CA VAL A 172 11.63 1.33 14.67
C VAL A 172 10.28 2.04 14.78
N TYR A 173 9.79 2.59 13.68
CA TYR A 173 8.55 3.37 13.69
C TYR A 173 7.31 2.47 13.69
N GLY A 174 7.35 1.29 13.08
CA GLY A 174 6.25 0.31 13.10
C GLY A 174 5.89 -0.21 14.50
N THR A 175 6.75 0.02 15.49
CA THR A 175 6.50 -0.35 16.90
C THR A 175 6.05 0.81 17.77
N ILE A 176 5.73 1.97 17.20
CA ILE A 176 5.14 3.11 17.94
C ILE A 176 3.86 2.65 18.65
N GLU A 177 3.76 2.95 19.93
CA GLU A 177 2.57 2.76 20.74
C GLU A 177 1.82 4.08 20.88
N LEU A 178 0.68 4.18 20.20
CA LEU A 178 -0.17 5.37 20.18
C LEU A 178 -1.14 5.35 21.37
N ARG A 179 -1.41 6.52 21.96
CA ARG A 179 -2.35 6.70 23.07
C ARG A 179 -3.50 7.65 22.68
N ASP A 180 -4.61 7.54 23.39
CA ASP A 180 -5.81 8.32 23.08
C ASP A 180 -5.65 9.83 23.29
N ASP A 181 -4.71 10.25 24.14
CA ASP A 181 -4.42 11.66 24.37
C ASP A 181 -3.46 12.29 23.34
N GLY A 182 -3.16 11.55 22.26
CA GLY A 182 -2.25 11.95 21.20
C GLY A 182 -0.76 11.82 21.54
N SER A 183 -0.44 11.38 22.75
CA SER A 183 0.93 11.00 23.09
C SER A 183 1.26 9.63 22.51
N PHE A 184 2.55 9.35 22.37
CA PHE A 184 3.00 8.05 21.89
C PHE A 184 4.35 7.67 22.48
N HIS A 185 4.58 6.36 22.55
CA HIS A 185 5.88 5.81 22.93
C HIS A 185 6.65 5.34 21.69
N LEU A 186 7.94 5.70 21.62
CA LEU A 186 8.88 5.30 20.57
C LEU A 186 10.07 4.58 21.21
N GLY A 187 10.49 3.43 20.65
CA GLY A 187 11.65 2.67 21.10
C GLY A 187 11.32 1.24 21.54
N ASN A 188 10.10 0.77 21.27
CA ASN A 188 9.73 -0.61 21.53
C ASN A 188 10.51 -1.60 20.66
N VAL A 189 10.82 -2.77 21.24
CA VAL A 189 11.51 -3.85 20.54
C VAL A 189 10.49 -4.68 19.73
N PRO A 190 10.67 -4.83 18.40
CA PRO A 190 9.87 -5.79 17.64
C PRO A 190 10.19 -7.20 18.12
N GLN A 191 9.20 -7.94 18.63
CA GLN A 191 9.43 -9.25 19.27
C GLN A 191 10.19 -10.22 18.37
N ALA A 192 9.74 -10.39 17.11
CA ALA A 192 10.37 -11.30 16.17
C ALA A 192 11.83 -10.91 15.86
N ARG A 193 12.14 -9.60 15.81
CA ARG A 193 13.50 -9.11 15.58
C ARG A 193 14.39 -9.31 16.80
N GLY A 194 13.85 -9.10 18.01
CA GLY A 194 14.53 -9.36 19.26
C GLY A 194 14.89 -10.83 19.42
N GLU A 195 14.00 -11.75 19.05
CA GLU A 195 14.27 -13.19 19.05
C GLU A 195 15.34 -13.56 18.01
N ALA A 196 15.24 -13.06 16.79
CA ALA A 196 16.23 -13.32 15.74
C ALA A 196 17.64 -12.82 16.12
N LEU A 197 17.77 -11.68 16.81
CA LEU A 197 19.05 -11.20 17.33
C LEU A 197 19.71 -12.14 18.35
N ARG A 198 18.92 -12.99 19.01
CA ARG A 198 19.43 -13.95 20.00
C ARG A 198 19.91 -15.26 19.37
N VAL A 199 19.21 -15.70 18.30
CA VAL A 199 19.39 -17.08 17.76
C VAL A 199 20.15 -17.12 16.44
N LEU A 200 20.13 -16.05 15.64
CA LEU A 200 20.80 -16.02 14.34
C LEU A 200 22.21 -15.45 14.45
N PRO A 201 23.16 -15.89 13.58
CA PRO A 201 24.50 -15.30 13.49
C PRO A 201 24.44 -13.82 13.12
N ASP A 202 25.32 -13.01 13.70
CA ASP A 202 25.43 -11.57 13.37
C ASP A 202 25.78 -11.35 11.89
N THR A 203 25.02 -10.49 11.21
CA THR A 203 25.42 -9.95 9.89
C THR A 203 26.48 -8.86 10.08
N ARG A 204 27.56 -8.90 9.33
CA ARG A 204 28.62 -7.91 9.41
C ARG A 204 28.15 -6.55 8.87
N LEU A 205 28.35 -5.48 9.65
CA LEU A 205 27.95 -4.14 9.25
C LEU A 205 28.61 -3.69 7.94
N SER A 206 29.90 -4.02 7.72
CA SER A 206 30.60 -3.69 6.46
C SER A 206 29.89 -4.24 5.22
N ARG A 207 29.23 -5.41 5.34
CA ARG A 207 28.46 -6.00 4.25
C ARG A 207 27.08 -5.34 4.10
N MET A 208 26.48 -4.86 5.19
CA MET A 208 25.19 -4.15 5.17
C MET A 208 25.32 -2.73 4.59
N PHE A 209 26.47 -2.07 4.80
CA PHE A 209 26.74 -0.76 4.24
C PHE A 209 27.18 -0.82 2.76
N ASP A 210 27.68 -1.96 2.28
CA ASP A 210 28.13 -2.13 0.90
C ASP A 210 26.94 -2.57 0.01
N HIS A 211 26.38 -1.63 -0.75
CA HIS A 211 25.27 -1.90 -1.66
C HIS A 211 25.61 -2.88 -2.80
N LYS A 212 26.91 -3.13 -3.07
CA LYS A 212 27.37 -4.13 -4.05
C LYS A 212 27.27 -5.56 -3.51
N VAL A 213 27.11 -5.72 -2.20
CA VAL A 213 27.00 -7.03 -1.55
C VAL A 213 25.53 -7.45 -1.47
N LYS A 214 25.18 -8.54 -2.16
CA LYS A 214 23.84 -9.17 -2.04
C LYS A 214 23.82 -10.08 -0.82
N LEU A 215 23.07 -9.71 0.20
CA LEU A 215 22.75 -10.56 1.34
C LEU A 215 21.72 -11.62 0.93
N LYS A 216 21.87 -12.87 1.40
CA LYS A 216 20.97 -13.99 1.04
C LYS A 216 20.67 -14.89 2.24
N GLY A 217 19.55 -15.60 2.18
CA GLY A 217 19.18 -16.60 3.19
C GLY A 217 19.14 -16.03 4.60
N MET A 218 19.78 -16.73 5.56
CA MET A 218 19.81 -16.32 6.96
C MET A 218 20.50 -14.95 7.18
N GLU A 219 21.50 -14.61 6.37
CA GLU A 219 22.18 -13.31 6.46
C GLU A 219 21.20 -12.17 6.12
N LEU A 220 20.39 -12.35 5.08
CA LEU A 220 19.33 -11.39 4.73
C LEU A 220 18.29 -11.29 5.85
N MET A 221 17.80 -12.41 6.37
CA MET A 221 16.84 -12.42 7.48
C MET A 221 17.39 -11.69 8.72
N GLN A 222 18.64 -11.95 9.06
CA GLN A 222 19.28 -11.31 10.22
C GLN A 222 19.53 -9.82 9.97
N SER A 223 19.76 -9.39 8.72
CA SER A 223 19.99 -7.98 8.40
C SER A 223 18.81 -7.07 8.73
N TYR A 224 17.57 -7.57 8.72
CA TYR A 224 16.39 -6.84 9.22
C TYR A 224 16.53 -6.54 10.71
N SER A 225 16.91 -7.54 11.50
CA SER A 225 17.05 -7.40 12.95
C SER A 225 18.24 -6.51 13.33
N VAL A 226 19.37 -6.66 12.62
CA VAL A 226 20.55 -5.80 12.79
C VAL A 226 20.25 -4.38 12.30
N GLY A 227 19.51 -4.21 11.21
CA GLY A 227 19.05 -2.91 10.71
C GLY A 227 18.18 -2.17 11.73
N TRP A 228 17.22 -2.87 12.35
CA TRP A 228 16.46 -2.33 13.48
C TRP A 228 17.37 -1.92 14.64
N LEU A 229 18.25 -2.82 15.08
CA LEU A 229 19.14 -2.58 16.22
C LEU A 229 20.06 -1.37 15.97
N LEU A 230 20.64 -1.28 14.77
CA LEU A 230 21.50 -0.17 14.36
C LEU A 230 20.72 1.15 14.28
N SER A 231 19.53 1.14 13.65
CA SER A 231 18.67 2.32 13.58
C SER A 231 18.24 2.78 14.97
N HIS A 232 17.88 1.83 15.85
CA HIS A 232 17.54 2.12 17.23
C HIS A 232 18.75 2.71 17.97
N TYR A 233 19.92 2.08 17.90
CA TYR A 233 21.15 2.54 18.57
C TYR A 233 21.54 3.95 18.13
N LEU A 234 21.54 4.23 16.83
CA LEU A 234 21.92 5.55 16.30
C LEU A 234 20.93 6.66 16.61
N ASN A 235 19.64 6.32 16.83
CA ASN A 235 18.62 7.30 17.21
C ASN A 235 18.60 7.58 18.72
N PHE A 236 18.89 6.59 19.57
CA PHE A 236 18.67 6.67 21.01
C PHE A 236 19.95 6.80 21.83
N SER A 237 21.12 6.41 21.30
CA SER A 237 22.38 6.51 22.02
C SER A 237 22.92 7.94 22.02
N GLN A 238 23.27 8.43 23.22
CA GLN A 238 23.95 9.73 23.36
C GLN A 238 25.37 9.70 22.78
N GLU A 239 26.05 8.55 22.82
CA GLU A 239 27.42 8.38 22.33
C GLU A 239 27.51 8.56 20.81
N ARG A 240 26.43 8.27 20.09
CA ARG A 240 26.33 8.30 18.61
C ARG A 240 25.44 9.43 18.09
N LYS A 241 25.04 10.36 18.97
CA LYS A 241 24.13 11.45 18.63
C LYS A 241 24.65 12.25 17.43
N GLY A 242 23.76 12.47 16.45
CA GLY A 242 24.05 13.24 15.23
C GLY A 242 24.76 12.46 14.11
N GLN A 243 25.24 11.25 14.37
CA GLN A 243 25.91 10.45 13.33
C GLN A 243 24.94 9.95 12.27
N LEU A 244 23.75 9.50 12.63
CA LEU A 244 22.75 9.05 11.66
C LEU A 244 22.33 10.18 10.70
N PRO A 245 21.90 11.37 11.14
CA PRO A 245 21.63 12.49 10.23
C PRO A 245 22.81 12.87 9.36
N ALA A 246 24.03 12.84 9.89
CA ALA A 246 25.24 13.12 9.10
C ALA A 246 25.47 12.08 7.99
N TYR A 247 25.26 10.80 8.31
CA TYR A 247 25.34 9.70 7.34
C TYR A 247 24.29 9.83 6.24
N LEU A 248 23.03 10.04 6.61
CA LEU A 248 21.93 10.23 5.64
C LEU A 248 22.16 11.47 4.76
N SER A 249 22.71 12.56 5.34
CA SER A 249 23.09 13.76 4.56
C SER A 249 24.23 13.50 3.58
N ALA A 250 25.18 12.62 3.90
CA ALA A 250 26.24 12.22 3.00
C ALA A 250 25.69 11.43 1.80
N LEU A 251 24.77 10.48 2.07
CA LEU A 251 24.09 9.74 1.01
C LEU A 251 23.29 10.66 0.09
N ASN A 252 22.57 11.64 0.66
CA ASN A 252 21.82 12.63 -0.10
C ASN A 252 22.71 13.47 -1.05
N LYS A 253 24.00 13.57 -0.76
CA LYS A 253 24.99 14.22 -1.62
C LYS A 253 25.64 13.28 -2.62
N GLY A 254 25.23 12.00 -2.65
CA GLY A 254 25.74 10.99 -3.56
C GLY A 254 27.02 10.29 -3.09
N GLU A 255 27.40 10.41 -1.80
CA GLU A 255 28.54 9.68 -1.25
C GLU A 255 28.23 8.17 -1.19
N ASP A 256 29.22 7.32 -1.49
CA ASP A 256 29.09 5.87 -1.35
C ASP A 256 28.76 5.48 0.09
N SER A 257 27.80 4.55 0.25
CA SER A 257 27.25 4.17 1.55
C SER A 257 28.33 3.62 2.51
N LEU A 258 29.23 2.74 2.03
CA LEU A 258 30.27 2.14 2.85
C LEU A 258 31.33 3.18 3.23
N GLU A 259 31.72 4.05 2.31
CA GLU A 259 32.70 5.10 2.57
C GLU A 259 32.17 6.17 3.53
N ALA A 260 30.91 6.59 3.36
CA ALA A 260 30.21 7.47 4.29
C ALA A 260 30.14 6.84 5.71
N ALA A 261 29.82 5.53 5.79
CA ALA A 261 29.77 4.81 7.06
C ALA A 261 31.13 4.80 7.77
N LYS A 262 32.21 4.46 7.07
CA LYS A 262 33.59 4.48 7.62
C LYS A 262 33.99 5.88 8.11
N ARG A 263 33.67 6.90 7.32
CA ARG A 263 34.02 8.29 7.66
C ARG A 263 33.26 8.79 8.87
N ILE A 264 31.96 8.46 9.00
CA ILE A 264 31.07 9.06 10.02
C ILE A 264 31.01 8.20 11.28
N PHE A 265 30.89 6.88 11.13
CA PHE A 265 30.82 5.96 12.28
C PHE A 265 32.21 5.50 12.74
N GLY A 266 33.25 5.68 11.92
CA GLY A 266 34.61 5.25 12.21
C GLY A 266 34.81 3.74 11.95
N ASP A 267 35.51 3.09 12.86
CA ASP A 267 35.79 1.65 12.79
C ASP A 267 34.47 0.86 12.91
N LEU A 268 34.10 0.15 11.83
CA LEU A 268 32.85 -0.62 11.76
C LEU A 268 32.88 -1.89 12.63
N ASP A 269 34.06 -2.46 12.90
CA ASP A 269 34.18 -3.58 13.82
C ASP A 269 33.97 -3.13 15.27
N LYS A 270 34.42 -1.92 15.61
CA LYS A 270 34.12 -1.29 16.90
C LYS A 270 32.62 -1.02 17.03
N LEU A 271 31.98 -0.45 16.00
CA LEU A 271 30.52 -0.23 15.98
C LEU A 271 29.77 -1.57 16.13
N GLN A 272 30.22 -2.64 15.45
CA GLN A 272 29.66 -3.98 15.61
C GLN A 272 29.76 -4.49 17.06
N ALA A 273 30.90 -4.26 17.73
CA ALA A 273 31.10 -4.63 19.12
C ALA A 273 30.19 -3.83 20.07
N GLU A 274 29.99 -2.54 19.81
CA GLU A 274 29.05 -1.69 20.54
C GLU A 274 27.63 -2.19 20.41
N LEU A 275 27.19 -2.57 19.19
CA LEU A 275 25.85 -3.14 18.96
C LEU A 275 25.65 -4.47 19.71
N ARG A 276 26.68 -5.33 19.75
CA ARG A 276 26.63 -6.58 20.54
C ARG A 276 26.45 -6.31 22.02
N LYS A 277 27.04 -5.25 22.55
CA LYS A 277 26.82 -4.82 23.94
C LYS A 277 25.42 -4.25 24.11
N TYR A 278 24.99 -3.39 23.18
CA TYR A 278 23.70 -2.71 23.22
C TYR A 278 22.52 -3.67 23.21
N LYS A 279 22.57 -4.73 22.38
CA LYS A 279 21.47 -5.72 22.31
C LYS A 279 21.20 -6.48 23.62
N ASN A 280 22.14 -6.47 24.56
CA ASN A 280 22.03 -7.16 25.84
C ASN A 280 21.66 -6.22 27.00
N GLY A 281 21.54 -4.92 26.72
CA GLY A 281 21.15 -3.90 27.70
C GLY A 281 19.65 -3.58 27.62
N PRO A 282 19.17 -2.69 28.51
CA PRO A 282 17.84 -2.13 28.37
C PRO A 282 17.79 -1.21 27.16
N PHE A 283 16.76 -1.35 26.35
CA PHE A 283 16.53 -0.44 25.24
C PHE A 283 15.86 0.84 25.72
N PRO A 284 16.47 2.03 25.52
CA PRO A 284 15.83 3.29 25.85
C PRO A 284 14.66 3.57 24.90
N GLY A 285 13.64 4.24 25.42
CA GLY A 285 12.50 4.73 24.65
C GLY A 285 12.09 6.11 25.15
N TYR A 286 11.26 6.80 24.37
CA TYR A 286 10.77 8.13 24.71
C TYR A 286 9.24 8.16 24.67
N ASP A 287 8.65 8.69 25.74
CA ASP A 287 7.26 9.13 25.72
C ASP A 287 7.21 10.55 25.16
N ILE A 288 6.51 10.71 24.07
CA ILE A 288 6.43 11.96 23.31
C ILE A 288 4.99 12.45 23.35
N LYS A 289 4.82 13.72 23.76
CA LYS A 289 3.53 14.40 23.70
C LYS A 289 3.67 15.63 22.82
N PRO A 290 3.10 15.64 21.60
CA PRO A 290 3.09 16.81 20.75
C PRO A 290 2.45 18.01 21.46
N ALA A 291 3.06 19.19 21.37
CA ALA A 291 2.56 20.40 22.01
C ALA A 291 1.19 20.83 21.44
N SER A 292 0.94 20.54 20.18
CA SER A 292 -0.34 20.79 19.52
C SER A 292 -0.84 19.47 18.94
N TYR A 293 -1.70 18.78 19.67
CA TYR A 293 -2.40 17.60 19.16
C TYR A 293 -3.81 17.99 18.72
N VAL A 294 -4.18 17.54 17.53
CA VAL A 294 -5.55 17.63 17.02
C VAL A 294 -6.03 16.21 16.75
N GLU A 295 -7.15 15.86 17.36
CA GLU A 295 -7.77 14.56 17.15
C GLU A 295 -8.19 14.40 15.67
N PRO A 296 -7.79 13.32 14.99
CA PRO A 296 -8.20 13.08 13.62
C PRO A 296 -9.72 12.99 13.44
N VAL A 297 -10.23 13.70 12.45
CA VAL A 297 -11.64 13.61 12.05
C VAL A 297 -11.84 12.34 11.23
N VAL A 298 -12.86 11.56 11.59
CA VAL A 298 -13.26 10.36 10.85
C VAL A 298 -14.69 10.55 10.35
N THR A 299 -14.89 10.47 9.04
CA THR A 299 -16.21 10.47 8.44
C THR A 299 -16.67 9.03 8.23
N MET A 300 -17.82 8.68 8.83
CA MET A 300 -18.36 7.31 8.82
C MET A 300 -19.56 7.20 7.91
N ARG A 301 -19.60 6.12 7.11
CA ARG A 301 -20.74 5.76 6.27
C ARG A 301 -20.96 4.25 6.32
N ALA A 302 -22.21 3.82 6.58
CA ALA A 302 -22.60 2.43 6.34
C ALA A 302 -22.64 2.16 4.83
N LEU A 303 -22.16 1.00 4.40
CA LEU A 303 -22.27 0.62 3.00
C LEU A 303 -23.74 0.30 2.65
N ALA A 304 -24.14 0.68 1.44
CA ALA A 304 -25.44 0.27 0.92
C ALA A 304 -25.45 -1.26 0.65
N PRO A 305 -26.62 -1.92 0.67
CA PRO A 305 -26.70 -3.38 0.44
C PRO A 305 -26.03 -3.85 -0.86
N VAL A 306 -26.09 -3.04 -1.92
CA VAL A 306 -25.40 -3.34 -3.18
C VAL A 306 -23.88 -3.28 -3.03
N GLU A 307 -23.35 -2.29 -2.30
CA GLU A 307 -21.93 -2.14 -2.04
C GLU A 307 -21.40 -3.31 -1.23
N GLU A 308 -22.10 -3.71 -0.16
CA GLU A 308 -21.77 -4.91 0.62
C GLU A 308 -21.76 -6.18 -0.25
N SER A 309 -22.76 -6.34 -1.13
CA SER A 309 -22.85 -7.51 -2.02
C SER A 309 -21.73 -7.61 -3.03
N LEU A 310 -21.06 -6.50 -3.34
CA LEU A 310 -19.94 -6.39 -4.28
C LEU A 310 -18.57 -6.38 -3.60
N MET A 311 -18.52 -6.21 -2.28
CA MET A 311 -17.24 -5.97 -1.58
C MET A 311 -16.22 -7.09 -1.78
N SER A 312 -16.63 -8.36 -1.74
CA SER A 312 -15.73 -9.49 -1.99
C SER A 312 -15.12 -9.46 -3.40
N SER A 313 -15.90 -9.10 -4.42
CA SER A 313 -15.43 -8.95 -5.81
C SER A 313 -14.54 -7.72 -5.95
N TYR A 314 -14.91 -6.62 -5.31
CA TYR A 314 -14.13 -5.39 -5.29
C TYR A 314 -12.76 -5.60 -4.63
N ILE A 315 -12.70 -6.27 -3.48
CA ILE A 315 -11.44 -6.63 -2.80
C ILE A 315 -10.52 -7.45 -3.73
N ARG A 316 -11.06 -8.43 -4.44
CA ARG A 316 -10.27 -9.26 -5.37
C ARG A 316 -9.73 -8.45 -6.56
N SER A 317 -10.54 -7.56 -7.17
CA SER A 317 -10.07 -6.64 -8.21
C SER A 317 -8.98 -5.70 -7.68
N GLN A 318 -9.21 -5.08 -6.52
CA GLN A 318 -8.24 -4.15 -5.93
C GLN A 318 -6.93 -4.84 -5.52
N ARG A 319 -6.97 -6.12 -5.16
CA ARG A 319 -5.75 -6.92 -4.94
C ARG A 319 -4.97 -7.12 -6.23
N GLY A 320 -5.64 -7.12 -7.35
CA GLY A 320 -5.13 -7.49 -8.67
C GLY A 320 -5.44 -8.95 -9.00
N VAL A 321 -5.78 -9.20 -10.24
CA VAL A 321 -6.26 -10.50 -10.74
C VAL A 321 -5.46 -10.95 -11.96
N ASP A 322 -5.17 -12.24 -12.05
CA ASP A 322 -4.75 -12.86 -13.30
C ASP A 322 -5.96 -13.04 -14.25
N GLN A 323 -5.74 -13.45 -15.50
CA GLN A 323 -6.80 -13.59 -16.50
C GLN A 323 -7.90 -14.59 -16.11
N LYS A 324 -7.59 -15.62 -15.34
CA LYS A 324 -8.57 -16.59 -14.84
C LYS A 324 -9.41 -15.96 -13.75
N GLN A 325 -8.76 -15.35 -12.77
CA GLN A 325 -9.41 -14.65 -11.66
C GLN A 325 -10.26 -13.48 -12.16
N ALA A 326 -9.80 -12.72 -13.16
CA ALA A 326 -10.55 -11.64 -13.77
C ALA A 326 -11.88 -12.12 -14.37
N LYS A 327 -11.87 -13.25 -15.09
CA LYS A 327 -13.11 -13.86 -15.63
C LYS A 327 -14.06 -14.31 -14.53
N ASP A 328 -13.53 -14.84 -13.41
CA ASP A 328 -14.34 -15.24 -12.27
C ASP A 328 -14.97 -14.02 -11.60
N VAL A 329 -14.19 -12.95 -11.35
CA VAL A 329 -14.71 -11.69 -10.79
C VAL A 329 -15.77 -11.07 -11.72
N ALA A 330 -15.49 -10.98 -13.01
CA ALA A 330 -16.45 -10.43 -13.98
C ALA A 330 -17.77 -11.19 -14.03
N ARG A 331 -17.73 -12.53 -13.88
CA ARG A 331 -18.94 -13.36 -13.77
C ARG A 331 -19.71 -13.09 -12.48
N ASP A 332 -19.01 -12.94 -11.35
CA ASP A 332 -19.61 -12.72 -10.03
C ASP A 332 -20.31 -11.35 -9.93
N VAL A 333 -19.85 -10.35 -10.68
CA VAL A 333 -20.47 -9.01 -10.72
C VAL A 333 -21.46 -8.84 -11.87
N ALA A 334 -21.58 -9.83 -12.77
CA ALA A 334 -22.44 -9.72 -13.95
C ALA A 334 -23.88 -9.38 -13.56
N GLY A 335 -24.47 -8.38 -14.22
CA GLY A 335 -25.85 -7.94 -14.01
C GLY A 335 -26.07 -7.12 -12.72
N LYS A 336 -25.06 -6.96 -11.86
CA LYS A 336 -25.19 -6.15 -10.63
C LYS A 336 -25.38 -4.66 -10.93
N ASP A 337 -24.71 -4.17 -11.97
CA ASP A 337 -24.84 -2.83 -12.51
C ASP A 337 -26.26 -2.56 -13.07
N ALA A 338 -26.81 -3.50 -13.84
CA ALA A 338 -28.16 -3.40 -14.40
C ALA A 338 -29.24 -3.48 -13.31
N ALA A 339 -29.02 -4.29 -12.27
CA ALA A 339 -29.93 -4.41 -11.13
C ALA A 339 -29.87 -3.18 -10.19
N ASN A 340 -28.80 -2.36 -10.29
CA ASN A 340 -28.58 -1.17 -9.46
C ASN A 340 -28.15 0.01 -10.33
N PRO A 341 -29.02 0.49 -11.23
CA PRO A 341 -28.65 1.47 -12.26
C PRO A 341 -28.18 2.81 -11.69
N ASP A 342 -28.65 3.17 -10.50
CA ASP A 342 -28.34 4.46 -9.84
C ASP A 342 -27.13 4.37 -8.87
N SER A 343 -26.50 3.19 -8.74
CA SER A 343 -25.34 3.02 -7.87
C SER A 343 -24.04 3.28 -8.60
N LEU A 344 -23.42 4.43 -8.35
CA LEU A 344 -22.10 4.76 -8.88
C LEU A 344 -21.07 3.67 -8.54
N PHE A 345 -21.08 3.18 -7.29
CA PHE A 345 -20.17 2.14 -6.84
C PHE A 345 -20.33 0.86 -7.66
N ALA A 346 -21.57 0.40 -7.88
CA ALA A 346 -21.83 -0.80 -8.68
C ALA A 346 -21.33 -0.64 -10.12
N GLN A 347 -21.58 0.53 -10.74
CA GLN A 347 -21.10 0.79 -12.10
C GLN A 347 -19.57 0.78 -12.20
N LEU A 348 -18.88 1.39 -11.23
CA LEU A 348 -17.41 1.43 -11.22
C LEU A 348 -16.79 0.06 -10.98
N VAL A 349 -17.33 -0.72 -10.02
CA VAL A 349 -16.84 -2.09 -9.73
C VAL A 349 -17.05 -3.01 -10.94
N VAL A 350 -18.21 -2.91 -11.60
CA VAL A 350 -18.46 -3.70 -12.80
C VAL A 350 -17.56 -3.26 -13.96
N ALA A 351 -17.38 -1.95 -14.17
CA ALA A 351 -16.49 -1.44 -15.21
C ALA A 351 -15.06 -1.96 -15.04
N GLU A 352 -14.52 -1.91 -13.82
CA GLU A 352 -13.18 -2.42 -13.49
C GLU A 352 -13.08 -3.93 -13.76
N ALA A 353 -13.99 -4.72 -13.19
CA ALA A 353 -13.99 -6.18 -13.34
C ALA A 353 -14.15 -6.65 -14.80
N GLN A 354 -14.97 -5.96 -15.59
CA GLN A 354 -15.14 -6.27 -17.01
C GLN A 354 -13.93 -5.86 -17.84
N LEU A 355 -13.27 -4.74 -17.47
CA LEU A 355 -12.03 -4.29 -18.10
C LEU A 355 -10.91 -5.31 -17.86
N ASP A 356 -10.72 -5.77 -16.63
CA ASP A 356 -9.74 -6.78 -16.25
C ASP A 356 -9.96 -8.10 -17.01
N ALA A 357 -11.23 -8.48 -17.22
CA ALA A 357 -11.62 -9.67 -17.96
C ALA A 357 -11.55 -9.51 -19.50
N LYS A 358 -11.15 -8.31 -19.98
CA LYS A 358 -11.11 -7.93 -21.40
C LYS A 358 -12.49 -7.92 -22.09
N ASN A 359 -13.56 -7.75 -21.31
CA ASN A 359 -14.93 -7.59 -21.80
C ASN A 359 -15.21 -6.09 -22.06
N TYR A 360 -14.52 -5.52 -23.04
CA TYR A 360 -14.44 -4.06 -23.25
C TYR A 360 -15.79 -3.37 -23.49
N ASP A 361 -16.73 -4.03 -24.17
CA ASP A 361 -18.05 -3.45 -24.43
C ASP A 361 -18.90 -3.35 -23.16
N ALA A 362 -18.80 -4.36 -22.27
CA ALA A 362 -19.46 -4.34 -20.97
C ALA A 362 -18.82 -3.30 -20.04
N ALA A 363 -17.49 -3.20 -20.05
CA ALA A 363 -16.75 -2.20 -19.28
C ALA A 363 -17.12 -0.78 -19.71
N GLU A 364 -17.18 -0.52 -21.03
CA GLU A 364 -17.60 0.77 -21.58
C GLU A 364 -19.04 1.13 -21.19
N ALA A 365 -19.96 0.16 -21.29
CA ALA A 365 -21.35 0.39 -20.93
C ALA A 365 -21.51 0.76 -19.44
N ALA A 366 -20.80 0.07 -18.55
CA ALA A 366 -20.80 0.39 -17.12
C ALA A 366 -20.15 1.75 -16.83
N ALA A 367 -19.01 2.07 -17.44
CA ALA A 367 -18.34 3.36 -17.29
C ALA A 367 -19.22 4.52 -17.80
N LYS A 368 -19.93 4.36 -18.91
CA LYS A 368 -20.90 5.35 -19.40
C LYS A 368 -22.03 5.61 -18.40
N ARG A 369 -22.57 4.56 -17.78
CA ARG A 369 -23.58 4.71 -16.73
C ARG A 369 -23.00 5.40 -15.50
N ALA A 370 -21.77 5.07 -15.10
CA ALA A 370 -21.08 5.78 -14.01
C ALA A 370 -20.95 7.28 -14.28
N ILE A 371 -20.59 7.68 -15.52
CA ILE A 371 -20.54 9.08 -15.93
C ILE A 371 -21.94 9.73 -15.92
N ALA A 372 -22.97 9.01 -16.34
CA ALA A 372 -24.34 9.54 -16.33
C ALA A 372 -24.83 9.82 -14.91
N ILE A 373 -24.48 8.95 -13.94
CA ILE A 373 -24.80 9.13 -12.50
C ILE A 373 -23.99 10.28 -11.90
N ALA A 374 -22.69 10.34 -12.19
CA ALA A 374 -21.75 11.30 -11.62
C ALA A 374 -20.84 11.90 -12.71
N PRO A 375 -21.32 12.92 -13.45
CA PRO A 375 -20.53 13.55 -14.54
C PRO A 375 -19.23 14.19 -14.08
N ALA A 376 -19.09 14.50 -12.78
CA ALA A 376 -17.87 15.03 -12.17
C ALA A 376 -16.95 13.95 -11.59
N SER A 377 -17.21 12.67 -11.82
CA SER A 377 -16.35 11.58 -11.34
C SER A 377 -15.10 11.44 -12.22
N SER A 378 -13.93 11.86 -11.73
CA SER A 378 -12.64 11.63 -12.37
C SER A 378 -12.43 10.15 -12.67
N LEU A 379 -12.73 9.26 -11.69
CA LEU A 379 -12.57 7.81 -11.84
C LEU A 379 -13.41 7.23 -12.98
N ALA A 380 -14.66 7.69 -13.16
CA ALA A 380 -15.52 7.20 -14.24
C ALA A 380 -14.97 7.57 -15.62
N HIS A 381 -14.44 8.78 -15.78
CA HIS A 381 -13.78 9.22 -17.01
C HIS A 381 -12.45 8.48 -17.23
N PHE A 382 -11.67 8.27 -16.16
CA PHE A 382 -10.46 7.45 -16.22
C PHE A 382 -10.76 6.02 -16.69
N MET A 383 -11.82 5.38 -16.19
CA MET A 383 -12.25 4.04 -16.64
C MET A 383 -12.57 4.02 -18.14
N MET A 384 -13.25 5.06 -18.66
CA MET A 384 -13.47 5.17 -20.12
C MET A 384 -12.14 5.25 -20.88
N GLY A 385 -11.20 6.08 -20.45
CA GLY A 385 -9.86 6.12 -21.03
C GLY A 385 -9.17 4.76 -21.03
N GLY A 386 -9.28 4.02 -19.89
CA GLY A 386 -8.75 2.67 -19.73
C GLY A 386 -9.32 1.67 -20.73
N VAL A 387 -10.62 1.74 -21.03
CA VAL A 387 -11.26 0.88 -22.05
C VAL A 387 -10.65 1.13 -23.44
N PHE A 388 -10.48 2.39 -23.84
CA PHE A 388 -9.86 2.73 -25.12
C PHE A 388 -8.38 2.36 -25.16
N MET A 389 -7.64 2.53 -24.08
CA MET A 389 -6.26 2.06 -23.97
C MET A 389 -6.15 0.56 -24.18
N ALA A 390 -7.02 -0.22 -23.56
CA ALA A 390 -7.01 -1.68 -23.71
C ALA A 390 -7.37 -2.15 -25.13
N ARG A 391 -8.32 -1.47 -25.79
CA ARG A 391 -8.61 -1.72 -27.22
C ARG A 391 -7.47 -1.32 -28.14
N GLY A 392 -6.62 -0.38 -27.73
CA GLY A 392 -5.44 0.07 -28.47
C GLY A 392 -4.42 -1.04 -28.77
N GLU A 393 -4.39 -2.10 -27.97
CA GLU A 393 -3.55 -3.28 -28.25
C GLU A 393 -3.88 -3.94 -29.60
N ALA A 394 -5.16 -3.93 -29.99
CA ALA A 394 -5.63 -4.49 -31.26
C ALA A 394 -5.77 -3.43 -32.38
N ASP A 395 -6.11 -2.20 -32.03
CA ASP A 395 -6.34 -1.08 -32.94
C ASP A 395 -5.72 0.20 -32.40
N LYS A 396 -4.55 0.58 -32.90
CA LYS A 396 -3.79 1.74 -32.44
C LYS A 396 -4.55 3.07 -32.46
N ALA A 397 -5.58 3.22 -33.30
CA ALA A 397 -6.40 4.43 -33.33
C ALA A 397 -7.17 4.65 -32.01
N GLN A 398 -7.40 3.60 -31.24
CA GLN A 398 -8.06 3.67 -29.95
C GLN A 398 -7.23 4.41 -28.88
N TYR A 399 -5.90 4.40 -28.99
CA TYR A 399 -5.05 5.18 -28.10
C TYR A 399 -5.35 6.69 -28.20
N ALA A 400 -5.55 7.20 -29.40
CA ALA A 400 -5.96 8.58 -29.59
C ALA A 400 -7.37 8.86 -29.03
N ALA A 401 -8.29 7.88 -29.11
CA ALA A 401 -9.63 7.99 -28.56
C ALA A 401 -9.66 8.00 -27.02
N ALA A 402 -8.61 7.47 -26.35
CA ALA A 402 -8.48 7.51 -24.90
C ALA A 402 -8.17 8.92 -24.34
N ARG A 403 -7.47 9.75 -25.11
CA ARG A 403 -6.92 11.04 -24.64
C ARG A 403 -7.97 12.00 -24.09
N PRO A 404 -9.09 12.29 -24.77
CA PRO A 404 -10.11 13.20 -24.24
C PRO A 404 -10.68 12.75 -22.88
N TRP A 405 -10.71 11.44 -22.64
CA TRP A 405 -11.19 10.90 -21.38
C TRP A 405 -10.19 11.10 -20.24
N PHE A 406 -8.89 10.91 -20.50
CA PHE A 406 -7.84 11.19 -19.52
C PHE A 406 -7.71 12.69 -19.25
N GLU A 407 -7.78 13.54 -20.27
CA GLU A 407 -7.79 14.99 -20.11
C GLU A 407 -8.98 15.44 -19.25
N LYS A 408 -10.17 14.88 -19.50
CA LYS A 408 -11.35 15.19 -18.70
C LYS A 408 -11.22 14.68 -17.26
N ALA A 409 -10.71 13.47 -17.04
CA ALA A 409 -10.46 12.92 -15.73
C ALA A 409 -9.47 13.78 -14.93
N HIS A 410 -8.37 14.21 -15.57
CA HIS A 410 -7.38 15.10 -14.96
C HIS A 410 -7.97 16.48 -14.62
N GLN A 411 -8.77 17.09 -15.50
CA GLN A 411 -9.47 18.34 -15.20
C GLN A 411 -10.40 18.25 -13.99
N LEU A 412 -11.00 17.09 -13.76
CA LEU A 412 -11.92 16.84 -12.63
C LEU A 412 -11.20 16.58 -11.31
N ASP A 413 -10.00 16.02 -11.36
CA ASP A 413 -9.14 15.80 -10.19
C ASP A 413 -7.66 15.97 -10.59
N LEU A 414 -7.13 17.17 -10.33
CA LEU A 414 -5.75 17.53 -10.66
C LEU A 414 -4.70 16.79 -9.83
N LYS A 415 -5.12 16.07 -8.78
CA LYS A 415 -4.25 15.33 -7.89
C LYS A 415 -4.26 13.81 -8.17
N ASP A 416 -5.13 13.34 -9.07
CA ASP A 416 -5.17 11.94 -9.45
C ASP A 416 -4.05 11.64 -10.48
N PRO A 417 -3.01 10.85 -10.13
CA PRO A 417 -1.91 10.56 -11.04
C PRO A 417 -2.29 9.62 -12.19
N ARG A 418 -3.38 8.86 -12.07
CA ARG A 418 -3.77 7.85 -13.07
C ARG A 418 -4.07 8.42 -14.43
N PRO A 419 -4.91 9.47 -14.58
CA PRO A 419 -5.14 10.09 -15.88
C PRO A 419 -3.89 10.79 -16.42
N MET A 420 -3.01 11.33 -15.56
CA MET A 420 -1.74 11.93 -15.96
C MET A 420 -0.84 10.90 -16.66
N ILE A 421 -0.65 9.75 -16.02
CA ILE A 421 0.13 8.63 -16.57
C ILE A 421 -0.57 8.07 -17.81
N GLY A 422 -1.89 7.92 -17.79
CA GLY A 422 -2.69 7.42 -18.90
C GLY A 422 -2.59 8.28 -20.15
N LEU A 423 -2.60 9.59 -20.00
CA LEU A 423 -2.44 10.53 -21.12
C LEU A 423 -1.07 10.34 -21.81
N TYR A 424 0.03 10.35 -21.04
CA TYR A 424 1.36 10.06 -21.56
C TYR A 424 1.43 8.71 -22.27
N MET A 425 0.92 7.64 -21.62
CA MET A 425 0.96 6.28 -22.17
C MET A 425 0.17 6.15 -23.47
N SER A 426 -0.89 6.95 -23.67
CA SER A 426 -1.68 6.93 -24.89
C SER A 426 -0.90 7.38 -26.13
N TYR A 427 0.03 8.33 -25.97
CA TYR A 427 0.95 8.72 -27.04
C TYR A 427 2.08 7.70 -27.22
N PHE A 428 2.63 7.23 -26.08
CA PHE A 428 3.75 6.29 -26.10
C PHE A 428 3.38 4.96 -26.78
N GLU A 429 2.26 4.33 -26.41
CA GLU A 429 1.81 3.05 -26.99
C GLU A 429 1.32 3.20 -28.45
N ALA A 430 0.82 4.36 -28.83
CA ALA A 430 0.53 4.67 -30.23
C ALA A 430 1.80 4.73 -31.09
N GLY A 431 2.96 4.99 -30.47
CA GLY A 431 4.21 5.26 -31.18
C GLY A 431 4.25 6.65 -31.80
N GLU A 432 3.48 7.60 -31.26
CA GLU A 432 3.39 8.98 -31.70
C GLU A 432 4.38 9.89 -30.94
N ALA A 433 4.70 11.04 -31.51
CA ALA A 433 5.45 12.07 -30.80
C ALA A 433 4.65 12.54 -29.57
N ILE A 434 5.29 12.52 -28.39
CA ILE A 434 4.65 12.90 -27.13
C ILE A 434 4.67 14.43 -27.02
N PRO A 435 3.52 15.12 -26.93
CA PRO A 435 3.49 16.56 -26.74
C PRO A 435 4.11 16.98 -25.42
N GLU A 436 4.74 18.16 -25.39
CA GLU A 436 5.34 18.74 -24.18
C GLU A 436 4.36 18.78 -22.99
N ALA A 437 3.10 19.13 -23.23
CA ALA A 437 2.08 19.12 -22.18
C ALA A 437 1.88 17.73 -21.55
N ALA A 438 1.95 16.64 -22.32
CA ALA A 438 1.85 15.28 -21.77
C ALA A 438 3.11 14.86 -21.02
N LEU A 439 4.29 15.36 -21.40
CA LEU A 439 5.54 15.16 -20.65
C LEU A 439 5.48 15.87 -19.30
N ILE A 440 5.09 17.14 -19.27
CA ILE A 440 4.91 17.91 -18.03
C ILE A 440 3.89 17.20 -17.12
N THR A 441 2.76 16.77 -17.67
CA THR A 441 1.74 16.05 -16.90
C THR A 441 2.29 14.74 -16.32
N LEU A 442 3.16 14.02 -17.04
CA LEU A 442 3.83 12.84 -16.50
C LEU A 442 4.78 13.20 -15.35
N GLU A 443 5.54 14.28 -15.47
CA GLU A 443 6.44 14.76 -14.41
C GLU A 443 5.66 15.24 -13.18
N ASP A 444 4.53 15.95 -13.36
CA ASP A 444 3.65 16.42 -12.27
C ASP A 444 3.04 15.24 -11.46
N ALA A 445 2.85 14.08 -12.08
CA ALA A 445 2.41 12.88 -11.36
C ALA A 445 3.38 12.43 -10.26
N TRP A 446 4.64 12.92 -10.26
CA TRP A 446 5.63 12.64 -9.21
C TRP A 446 5.15 13.02 -7.81
N ASP A 447 4.47 14.13 -7.68
CA ASP A 447 3.98 14.63 -6.39
C ASP A 447 2.94 13.70 -5.75
N TYR A 448 2.30 12.84 -6.55
CA TYR A 448 1.20 11.98 -6.15
C TYR A 448 1.47 10.48 -6.32
N ALA A 449 2.54 10.09 -7.00
CA ALA A 449 2.80 8.69 -7.35
C ALA A 449 4.25 8.25 -7.16
N SER A 450 5.10 9.06 -6.48
CA SER A 450 6.52 8.75 -6.28
C SER A 450 6.78 7.43 -5.54
N TYR A 451 5.79 6.85 -4.88
CA TYR A 451 5.84 5.54 -4.22
C TYR A 451 5.56 4.36 -5.17
N ASP A 452 5.04 4.59 -6.38
CA ASP A 452 4.68 3.53 -7.33
C ASP A 452 5.88 3.13 -8.19
N THR A 453 6.29 1.86 -8.08
CA THR A 453 7.41 1.31 -8.86
C THR A 453 7.17 1.34 -10.37
N GLY A 454 5.92 1.09 -10.81
CA GLY A 454 5.55 1.12 -12.23
C GLY A 454 5.68 2.52 -12.81
N TYR A 455 5.18 3.52 -12.09
CA TYR A 455 5.33 4.92 -12.48
C TYR A 455 6.80 5.35 -12.53
N ARG A 456 7.62 4.99 -11.53
CA ARG A 456 9.07 5.27 -11.55
C ARG A 456 9.77 4.70 -12.77
N LEU A 457 9.41 3.49 -13.19
CA LEU A 457 9.94 2.87 -14.41
C LEU A 457 9.52 3.64 -15.67
N ILE A 458 8.25 4.07 -15.77
CA ILE A 458 7.74 4.87 -16.89
C ILE A 458 8.49 6.19 -16.97
N LEU A 459 8.60 6.92 -15.85
CA LEU A 459 9.29 8.21 -15.80
C LEU A 459 10.79 8.07 -16.12
N ALA A 460 11.46 7.05 -15.54
CA ALA A 460 12.87 6.81 -15.80
C ALA A 460 13.14 6.46 -17.28
N ARG A 461 12.25 5.66 -17.92
CA ARG A 461 12.33 5.39 -19.35
C ARG A 461 12.26 6.68 -20.17
N GLN A 462 11.33 7.58 -19.84
CA GLN A 462 11.22 8.86 -20.53
C GLN A 462 12.46 9.73 -20.33
N LEU A 463 12.97 9.84 -19.10
CA LEU A 463 14.17 10.60 -18.79
C LEU A 463 15.41 10.05 -19.52
N LEU A 464 15.54 8.73 -19.66
CA LEU A 464 16.61 8.11 -20.46
C LEU A 464 16.48 8.43 -21.93
N ASN A 465 15.26 8.43 -22.50
CA ASN A 465 15.01 8.83 -23.89
C ASN A 465 15.40 10.29 -24.16
N GLU A 466 15.30 11.14 -23.14
CA GLU A 466 15.74 12.55 -23.19
C GLU A 466 17.23 12.74 -22.84
N ASN A 467 18.01 11.67 -22.67
CA ASN A 467 19.42 11.70 -22.22
C ASN A 467 19.61 12.31 -20.82
N LYS A 468 18.59 12.33 -19.98
CA LYS A 468 18.62 12.82 -18.59
C LYS A 468 19.01 11.71 -17.62
N GLY A 469 20.15 11.03 -17.82
CA GLY A 469 20.57 9.84 -17.06
C GLY A 469 20.62 10.08 -15.56
N LYS A 470 21.14 11.24 -15.10
CA LYS A 470 21.19 11.55 -13.65
C LYS A 470 19.79 11.55 -13.02
N LEU A 471 18.81 12.19 -13.64
CA LEU A 471 17.43 12.21 -13.13
C LEU A 471 16.80 10.81 -13.15
N ALA A 472 17.05 10.04 -14.21
CA ALA A 472 16.59 8.65 -14.30
C ALA A 472 17.17 7.79 -13.16
N LYS A 473 18.45 7.98 -12.81
CA LYS A 473 19.07 7.35 -11.65
C LYS A 473 18.38 7.74 -10.35
N ASP A 474 18.15 9.03 -10.13
CA ASP A 474 17.52 9.53 -8.90
C ASP A 474 16.10 8.95 -8.73
N VAL A 475 15.35 8.80 -9.83
CA VAL A 475 14.02 8.16 -9.84
C VAL A 475 14.08 6.67 -9.52
N LEU A 476 15.07 5.93 -10.04
CA LEU A 476 15.17 4.47 -9.88
C LEU A 476 15.84 4.03 -8.58
N SER A 477 16.78 4.81 -8.06
CA SER A 477 17.61 4.40 -6.93
C SER A 477 16.84 3.95 -5.69
N PRO A 478 15.73 4.60 -5.25
CA PRO A 478 14.97 4.15 -4.09
C PRO A 478 14.39 2.74 -4.22
N ILE A 479 14.08 2.32 -5.45
CA ILE A 479 13.53 0.98 -5.72
C ILE A 479 14.60 -0.04 -6.15
N ALA A 480 15.74 0.43 -6.65
CA ALA A 480 16.87 -0.41 -7.02
C ALA A 480 17.56 -1.05 -5.82
N TYR A 481 17.59 -0.34 -4.69
CA TYR A 481 18.21 -0.78 -3.43
C TYR A 481 17.19 -1.35 -2.43
N SER A 482 15.98 -1.69 -2.89
CA SER A 482 14.96 -2.31 -2.04
C SER A 482 15.35 -3.71 -1.60
N ALA A 483 14.92 -4.08 -0.40
CA ALA A 483 15.18 -5.38 0.21
C ALA A 483 14.43 -6.54 -0.39
N HIS A 484 13.27 -6.28 -0.90
CA HIS A 484 12.33 -7.30 -1.38
C HIS A 484 12.74 -7.85 -2.75
N GLY A 485 14.08 -8.05 -2.95
CA GLY A 485 14.75 -8.35 -4.21
C GLY A 485 14.15 -9.51 -4.98
N SER A 486 13.29 -9.18 -5.93
CA SER A 486 12.87 -10.06 -7.03
C SER A 486 13.87 -9.94 -8.19
N ASP A 487 13.74 -10.79 -9.21
CA ASP A 487 14.53 -10.66 -10.45
C ASP A 487 14.33 -9.29 -11.12
N LYS A 488 13.17 -8.67 -10.92
CA LYS A 488 12.84 -7.34 -11.44
C LYS A 488 13.69 -6.25 -10.77
N GLU A 489 13.85 -6.28 -9.46
CA GLU A 489 14.70 -5.32 -8.73
C GLU A 489 16.18 -5.49 -9.08
N ASN A 490 16.63 -6.72 -9.35
CA ASN A 490 17.97 -6.96 -9.87
C ASN A 490 18.22 -6.26 -11.22
N LYS A 491 17.20 -6.19 -12.10
CA LYS A 491 17.27 -5.49 -13.37
C LYS A 491 17.23 -3.98 -13.22
N ILE A 492 16.45 -3.48 -12.25
CA ILE A 492 16.43 -2.05 -11.92
C ILE A 492 17.80 -1.62 -11.40
N LEU A 493 18.43 -2.40 -10.52
CA LEU A 493 19.79 -2.15 -10.05
C LEU A 493 20.79 -2.14 -11.21
N ALA A 494 20.72 -3.14 -12.10
CA ALA A 494 21.59 -3.17 -13.29
C ALA A 494 21.38 -1.94 -14.19
N THR A 495 20.15 -1.43 -14.29
CA THR A 495 19.85 -0.18 -15.02
C THR A 495 20.57 1.01 -14.37
N VAL A 496 20.51 1.12 -13.05
CA VAL A 496 21.21 2.18 -12.30
C VAL A 496 22.73 2.08 -12.49
N GLU A 497 23.30 0.86 -12.43
CA GLU A 497 24.72 0.62 -12.66
C GLU A 497 25.17 1.04 -14.07
N PHE A 498 24.36 0.78 -15.11
CA PHE A 498 24.64 1.26 -16.47
C PHE A 498 24.63 2.78 -16.56
N ILE A 499 23.67 3.45 -15.90
CA ILE A 499 23.64 4.91 -15.86
C ILE A 499 24.88 5.48 -15.18
N GLU A 500 25.33 4.89 -14.08
CA GLU A 500 26.56 5.29 -13.36
C GLU A 500 27.83 5.16 -14.20
N GLN A 501 27.83 4.21 -15.14
CA GLN A 501 28.91 3.99 -16.10
C GLN A 501 28.77 4.83 -17.38
N ASP A 502 27.79 5.75 -17.44
CA ASP A 502 27.44 6.56 -18.63
C ASP A 502 27.04 5.71 -19.86
N LYS A 503 26.54 4.48 -19.63
CA LYS A 503 26.07 3.55 -20.66
C LYS A 503 24.56 3.67 -20.84
N LEU A 504 24.09 4.83 -21.33
CA LEU A 504 22.65 5.13 -21.39
C LEU A 504 21.88 4.21 -22.35
N ASP A 505 22.50 3.71 -23.43
CA ASP A 505 21.85 2.77 -24.35
C ASP A 505 21.62 1.40 -23.70
N ASP A 506 22.59 0.91 -22.91
CA ASP A 506 22.43 -0.32 -22.13
C ASP A 506 21.33 -0.17 -21.07
N ALA A 507 21.25 0.99 -20.43
CA ALA A 507 20.20 1.32 -19.47
C ALA A 507 18.80 1.33 -20.14
N ARG A 508 18.66 1.92 -21.35
CA ARG A 508 17.43 1.89 -22.14
C ARG A 508 17.01 0.47 -22.50
N ALA A 509 17.97 -0.35 -22.96
CA ALA A 509 17.73 -1.74 -23.30
C ALA A 509 17.25 -2.54 -22.06
N LYS A 510 17.84 -2.30 -20.89
CA LYS A 510 17.48 -2.99 -19.66
C LYS A 510 16.07 -2.60 -19.15
N ILE A 511 15.71 -1.33 -19.21
CA ILE A 511 14.34 -0.89 -18.90
C ILE A 511 13.32 -1.48 -19.88
N ALA A 512 13.64 -1.52 -21.17
CA ALA A 512 12.77 -2.13 -22.18
C ALA A 512 12.55 -3.62 -21.91
N GLU A 513 13.59 -4.36 -21.46
CA GLU A 513 13.49 -5.75 -21.03
C GLU A 513 12.48 -5.92 -19.87
N ILE A 514 12.54 -5.03 -18.86
CA ILE A 514 11.59 -5.07 -17.74
C ILE A 514 10.14 -4.94 -18.23
N PHE A 515 9.86 -3.97 -19.10
CA PHE A 515 8.51 -3.77 -19.65
C PHE A 515 8.06 -4.93 -20.52
N GLN A 516 8.96 -5.54 -21.30
CA GLN A 516 8.62 -6.69 -22.12
C GLN A 516 8.26 -7.91 -21.26
N GLU A 517 8.99 -8.16 -20.18
CA GLU A 517 8.66 -9.24 -19.25
C GLU A 517 7.30 -9.03 -18.58
N GLN A 518 6.97 -7.80 -18.18
CA GLN A 518 5.65 -7.48 -17.63
C GLN A 518 4.52 -7.76 -18.63
N LYS A 519 4.73 -7.44 -19.92
CA LYS A 519 3.77 -7.75 -20.99
C LYS A 519 3.62 -9.26 -21.20
N ASP A 520 4.71 -10.00 -21.14
CA ASP A 520 4.70 -11.47 -21.32
C ASP A 520 4.04 -12.18 -20.11
N GLU A 521 4.27 -11.71 -18.90
CA GLU A 521 3.62 -12.20 -17.69
C GLU A 521 2.09 -11.94 -17.74
N ALA A 522 1.69 -10.74 -18.12
CA ALA A 522 0.28 -10.38 -18.30
C ALA A 522 -0.41 -11.20 -19.40
N ALA A 523 0.34 -11.63 -20.41
CA ALA A 523 -0.14 -12.51 -21.49
C ALA A 523 -0.16 -13.99 -21.10
N GLY A 524 0.29 -14.37 -19.89
CA GLY A 524 0.36 -15.76 -19.43
C GLY A 524 1.46 -16.59 -20.10
N LYS A 525 2.42 -15.94 -20.75
CA LYS A 525 3.59 -16.61 -21.32
C LYS A 525 4.54 -16.95 -20.19
N LYS A 526 4.59 -18.22 -19.77
CA LYS A 526 5.58 -18.70 -18.80
C LYS A 526 6.99 -18.48 -19.35
N LYS A 527 7.90 -17.99 -18.49
CA LYS A 527 9.34 -18.16 -18.74
C LYS A 527 9.63 -19.66 -18.84
N GLY A 528 10.15 -20.07 -20.00
CA GLY A 528 10.68 -21.42 -20.22
C GLY A 528 11.94 -21.65 -19.38
#